data_620fc7c27b10ba4f7fc4f96672f021ff
#
_entry.id   620fc7c27b10ba4f7fc4f96672f021ff
#
_cell.length_a   1.000
_cell.length_b   1.000
_cell.length_c   1.000
_cell.angle_alpha   90.00
_cell.angle_beta   90.00
_cell.angle_gamma   90.00
#
_symmetry.space_group_name_H-M   'P 1'
#
loop_
_entity.id
_entity.type
_entity.pdbx_description
1 polymer ?
#
loop_
_entity_poly.entity_id
_entity_poly.type
_entity_poly.pdbx_seq_one_letter_code
_entity_poly.pdbx_strand_id
1 'polypeptide(L)'
;LMNNYSSDRLEFELEKTGEESGFSIYTPGISLPAGDYNISFSYSSGAGSDYETRIENKAGEVFYSGNAGDTGKISLDKTETELIVKTDGDAVATKIMVASDGEIFNDKYFLAALVFLGLAYLLYIKFLGKGDDSDANIHLFLIALGLFSSYPLYTFYLQYGHDLLFHLFRIDGIADGLQSGQFPVRLYGNDLNGYGYGVSMFYPELFLYVPALLRLIGISQVTAYKTLLVAANIATAFIAYYSVKGVSKSKFAGLIGAAIYTLGVWRAINLYGRGALGEALSMIFFPMIILGVYHILFGDKNKWYILALACVFMFQSHIIGTFISALLIVVMLLINIKSLCKDGRIFGLVKAGIFALALCLWYIIPFISGYFSMDLVIKAADETANFQNGAAIPLQLFNVFSDWRGASQSLSRGLQDEIPLSMGVGATIALIACAIYFIRNKRNGDRIGDHKFNLQMFIMTLILLFMSTYLFPWDYLRDNFAPARF
;
A
#
# COMPACT_ATOMS: atom_id res chain seq x y z
N LEU A 1 -20.01 10.30 5.36
CA LEU A 1 -20.03 8.95 5.98
C LEU A 1 -20.46 7.96 4.90
N MET A 2 -19.53 7.14 4.46
CA MET A 2 -19.72 6.16 3.39
C MET A 2 -20.39 4.92 3.97
N ASN A 3 -21.65 4.70 3.63
CA ASN A 3 -22.40 3.55 4.09
C ASN A 3 -22.84 2.66 2.94
N ASN A 4 -22.03 2.12 2.14
CA ASN A 4 -22.28 0.95 1.27
C ASN A 4 -21.31 0.92 0.10
N TYR A 5 -20.23 0.17 0.24
CA TYR A 5 -19.38 -0.20 -0.88
C TYR A 5 -19.98 -1.41 -1.63
N SER A 6 -20.72 -1.15 -2.69
CA SER A 6 -20.75 -2.11 -3.79
C SER A 6 -19.59 -1.76 -4.73
N SER A 7 -18.91 -2.74 -5.29
CA SER A 7 -17.66 -2.60 -6.06
C SER A 7 -17.72 -1.67 -7.26
N ASP A 8 -18.89 -1.18 -7.64
CA ASP A 8 -19.20 -0.42 -8.84
C ASP A 8 -20.00 0.88 -8.58
N ARG A 9 -20.43 1.13 -7.33
CA ARG A 9 -21.26 2.29 -6.98
C ARG A 9 -20.83 2.89 -5.65
N LEU A 10 -20.72 4.22 -5.60
CA LEU A 10 -20.53 5.01 -4.39
C LEU A 10 -21.84 5.73 -4.08
N GLU A 11 -22.29 5.66 -2.86
CA GLU A 11 -23.49 6.37 -2.39
C GLU A 11 -23.07 7.37 -1.32
N PHE A 12 -23.44 8.65 -1.52
CA PHE A 12 -23.17 9.72 -0.57
C PHE A 12 -24.51 10.26 -0.04
N GLU A 13 -24.65 10.32 1.27
CA GLU A 13 -25.75 11.05 1.90
C GLU A 13 -25.44 12.55 1.88
N LEU A 14 -26.42 13.36 1.49
CA LEU A 14 -26.31 14.80 1.32
C LEU A 14 -27.06 15.51 2.44
N GLU A 15 -26.38 16.43 3.10
CA GLU A 15 -26.99 17.33 4.10
C GLU A 15 -26.92 18.77 3.61
N LYS A 16 -28.03 19.49 3.69
CA LYS A 16 -28.09 20.91 3.33
C LYS A 16 -27.25 21.72 4.32
N THR A 17 -26.26 22.47 3.82
CA THR A 17 -25.33 23.25 4.65
C THR A 17 -25.43 24.74 4.43
N GLY A 18 -26.10 25.20 3.38
CA GLY A 18 -26.21 26.61 3.07
C GLY A 18 -27.06 26.91 1.83
N GLU A 19 -27.14 28.18 1.48
CA GLU A 19 -27.74 28.67 0.27
C GLU A 19 -26.87 29.74 -0.37
N GLU A 20 -26.75 29.75 -1.68
CA GLU A 20 -25.98 30.70 -2.45
C GLU A 20 -26.69 30.99 -3.78
N SER A 21 -26.98 32.28 -4.06
CA SER A 21 -27.54 32.70 -5.34
C SER A 21 -28.82 31.98 -5.75
N GLY A 22 -29.67 31.56 -4.79
CA GLY A 22 -30.91 30.83 -5.01
C GLY A 22 -30.76 29.31 -5.04
N PHE A 23 -29.54 28.79 -4.94
CA PHE A 23 -29.27 27.34 -4.87
C PHE A 23 -29.03 26.89 -3.42
N SER A 24 -29.63 25.77 -3.06
CA SER A 24 -29.31 25.04 -1.83
C SER A 24 -28.03 24.25 -2.01
N ILE A 25 -27.09 24.40 -1.07
CA ILE A 25 -25.76 23.75 -1.09
C ILE A 25 -25.80 22.51 -0.20
N TYR A 26 -25.28 21.39 -0.71
CA TYR A 26 -25.20 20.12 0.00
C TYR A 26 -23.78 19.64 0.20
N THR A 27 -23.52 19.11 1.39
CA THR A 27 -22.26 18.44 1.78
C THR A 27 -22.58 17.06 2.39
N PRO A 28 -21.60 16.16 2.54
CA PRO A 28 -20.16 16.36 2.42
C PRO A 28 -19.71 16.59 0.99
N GLY A 29 -18.63 17.34 0.81
CA GLY A 29 -17.96 17.46 -0.48
C GLY A 29 -17.55 16.09 -0.99
N ILE A 30 -17.92 15.81 -2.23
CA ILE A 30 -17.64 14.52 -2.88
C ILE A 30 -16.26 14.59 -3.50
N SER A 31 -15.41 13.62 -3.20
CA SER A 31 -14.08 13.50 -3.83
C SER A 31 -14.06 12.32 -4.78
N LEU A 32 -13.74 12.56 -6.04
CA LEU A 32 -13.68 11.55 -7.08
C LEU A 32 -12.34 11.59 -7.82
N PRO A 33 -11.71 10.45 -8.08
CA PRO A 33 -10.57 10.35 -8.98
C PRO A 33 -10.94 10.82 -10.41
N ALA A 34 -9.92 11.10 -11.23
CA ALA A 34 -10.12 11.31 -12.65
C ALA A 34 -10.83 10.08 -13.29
N GLY A 35 -11.83 10.31 -14.14
CA GLY A 35 -12.60 9.25 -14.80
C GLY A 35 -13.98 9.71 -15.23
N ASP A 36 -14.69 8.79 -15.89
CA ASP A 36 -16.07 8.99 -16.36
C ASP A 36 -17.05 8.29 -15.41
N TYR A 37 -18.07 9.01 -14.99
CA TYR A 37 -19.03 8.53 -14.00
C TYR A 37 -20.47 8.77 -14.46
N ASN A 38 -21.33 7.78 -14.19
CA ASN A 38 -22.77 7.95 -14.21
C ASN A 38 -23.21 8.40 -12.81
N ILE A 39 -24.04 9.43 -12.75
CA ILE A 39 -24.58 9.97 -11.50
C ILE A 39 -26.11 9.84 -11.49
N SER A 40 -26.66 9.62 -10.31
CA SER A 40 -28.10 9.68 -10.07
C SER A 40 -28.39 10.28 -8.70
N PHE A 41 -29.45 11.06 -8.61
CA PHE A 41 -29.84 11.75 -7.40
C PHE A 41 -31.10 11.14 -6.77
N SER A 42 -31.19 11.19 -5.45
CA SER A 42 -32.43 10.92 -4.71
C SER A 42 -32.87 12.20 -4.00
N TYR A 43 -34.14 12.50 -4.07
CA TYR A 43 -34.75 13.69 -3.47
C TYR A 43 -35.83 13.28 -2.48
N SER A 44 -35.97 14.06 -1.39
CA SER A 44 -37.08 13.96 -0.45
C SER A 44 -38.25 14.84 -0.87
N SER A 45 -37.98 15.93 -1.60
CA SER A 45 -39.01 16.84 -2.13
C SER A 45 -38.48 17.56 -3.36
N GLY A 46 -39.35 18.13 -4.18
CA GLY A 46 -38.99 18.97 -5.31
C GLY A 46 -38.37 18.26 -6.50
N ALA A 47 -38.51 16.92 -6.63
CA ALA A 47 -38.05 16.21 -7.82
C ALA A 47 -38.96 16.53 -9.03
N GLY A 48 -38.36 16.94 -10.15
CA GLY A 48 -39.07 17.24 -11.37
C GLY A 48 -38.29 18.16 -12.32
N SER A 49 -38.95 18.48 -13.47
CA SER A 49 -38.33 19.26 -14.55
C SER A 49 -38.18 20.75 -14.28
N ASP A 50 -38.74 21.23 -13.16
CA ASP A 50 -38.78 22.67 -12.85
C ASP A 50 -37.61 23.13 -11.96
N TYR A 51 -36.76 22.21 -11.54
CA TYR A 51 -35.63 22.50 -10.64
C TYR A 51 -34.32 22.00 -11.26
N GLU A 52 -33.30 22.84 -11.17
CA GLU A 52 -31.96 22.52 -11.67
C GLU A 52 -31.08 21.92 -10.56
N THR A 53 -30.32 20.88 -10.89
CA THR A 53 -29.29 20.31 -10.04
C THR A 53 -27.94 20.41 -10.72
N ARG A 54 -26.93 20.90 -9.99
CA ARG A 54 -25.55 21.09 -10.47
C ARG A 54 -24.56 20.34 -9.59
N ILE A 55 -23.47 19.90 -10.22
CA ILE A 55 -22.23 19.48 -9.52
C ILE A 55 -21.13 20.41 -9.96
N GLU A 56 -20.50 21.07 -9.03
CA GLU A 56 -19.40 21.98 -9.28
C GLU A 56 -18.28 21.80 -8.25
N ASN A 57 -17.06 22.25 -8.56
CA ASN A 57 -15.98 22.34 -7.57
C ASN A 57 -16.03 23.71 -6.85
N LYS A 58 -15.18 23.89 -5.83
CA LYS A 58 -15.07 25.16 -5.08
C LYS A 58 -14.66 26.36 -5.94
N ALA A 59 -14.06 26.14 -7.10
CA ALA A 59 -13.69 27.18 -8.03
C ALA A 59 -14.87 27.64 -8.93
N GLY A 60 -16.04 26.97 -8.81
CA GLY A 60 -17.24 27.26 -9.60
C GLY A 60 -17.22 26.59 -10.98
N GLU A 61 -16.33 25.66 -11.24
CA GLU A 61 -16.33 24.86 -12.47
C GLU A 61 -17.46 23.83 -12.40
N VAL A 62 -18.38 23.86 -13.36
CA VAL A 62 -19.57 22.99 -13.40
C VAL A 62 -19.27 21.74 -14.22
N PHE A 63 -19.38 20.57 -13.59
CA PHE A 63 -19.20 19.26 -14.23
C PHE A 63 -20.52 18.64 -14.66
N TYR A 64 -21.62 19.02 -14.05
CA TYR A 64 -22.97 18.58 -14.38
C TYR A 64 -23.98 19.69 -14.13
N SER A 65 -24.95 19.82 -15.04
CA SER A 65 -26.16 20.61 -14.88
C SER A 65 -27.30 19.87 -15.56
N GLY A 66 -28.39 19.62 -14.84
CA GLY A 66 -29.58 18.92 -15.33
C GLY A 66 -30.78 19.17 -14.42
N ASN A 67 -31.94 18.64 -14.80
CA ASN A 67 -33.15 18.78 -14.00
C ASN A 67 -33.12 17.85 -12.76
N ALA A 68 -33.74 18.28 -11.68
CA ALA A 68 -33.90 17.44 -10.49
C ALA A 68 -34.68 16.15 -10.86
N GLY A 69 -34.11 14.99 -10.49
CA GLY A 69 -34.62 13.67 -10.85
C GLY A 69 -33.94 13.03 -12.05
N ASP A 70 -33.13 13.79 -12.81
CA ASP A 70 -32.35 13.26 -13.92
C ASP A 70 -31.17 12.41 -13.46
N THR A 71 -30.77 11.49 -14.32
CA THR A 71 -29.48 10.82 -14.25
C THR A 71 -28.54 11.53 -15.21
N GLY A 72 -27.27 11.64 -14.87
CA GLY A 72 -26.28 12.33 -15.68
C GLY A 72 -24.95 11.62 -15.78
N LYS A 73 -24.06 12.22 -16.57
CA LYS A 73 -22.68 11.80 -16.69
C LYS A 73 -21.75 12.94 -16.34
N ILE A 74 -20.68 12.64 -15.64
CA ILE A 74 -19.58 13.58 -15.39
C ILE A 74 -18.27 12.95 -15.86
N SER A 75 -17.41 13.78 -16.44
CA SER A 75 -16.05 13.39 -16.83
C SER A 75 -15.06 14.29 -16.12
N LEU A 76 -14.13 13.68 -15.39
CA LEU A 76 -13.12 14.38 -14.62
C LEU A 76 -11.74 14.09 -15.21
N ASP A 77 -11.08 15.10 -15.74
CA ASP A 77 -9.72 14.97 -16.31
C ASP A 77 -8.64 14.81 -15.23
N LYS A 78 -8.93 15.25 -14.02
CA LYS A 78 -8.07 15.14 -12.82
C LYS A 78 -8.92 14.73 -11.62
N THR A 79 -8.26 14.33 -10.53
CA THR A 79 -8.94 14.10 -9.25
C THR A 79 -9.52 15.41 -8.75
N GLU A 80 -10.84 15.44 -8.56
CA GLU A 80 -11.54 16.57 -7.97
C GLU A 80 -11.88 16.26 -6.50
N THR A 81 -11.63 17.24 -5.65
CA THR A 81 -12.00 17.19 -4.25
C THR A 81 -13.09 18.16 -3.96
N GLU A 82 -13.93 17.81 -3.01
CA GLU A 82 -14.98 18.70 -2.53
C GLU A 82 -15.93 19.18 -3.66
N LEU A 83 -16.30 18.23 -4.55
CA LEU A 83 -17.42 18.47 -5.46
C LEU A 83 -18.67 18.76 -4.64
N ILE A 84 -19.35 19.85 -4.96
CA ILE A 84 -20.52 20.35 -4.26
C ILE A 84 -21.75 20.06 -5.11
N VAL A 85 -22.80 19.55 -4.48
CA VAL A 85 -24.12 19.42 -5.12
C VAL A 85 -24.92 20.68 -4.79
N LYS A 86 -25.47 21.34 -5.80
CA LYS A 86 -26.37 22.49 -5.66
C LYS A 86 -27.71 22.20 -6.32
N THR A 87 -28.82 22.52 -5.64
CA THR A 87 -30.17 22.41 -6.22
C THR A 87 -30.89 23.75 -6.14
N ASP A 88 -31.60 24.11 -7.22
CA ASP A 88 -32.45 25.30 -7.27
C ASP A 88 -33.80 25.06 -6.56
N GLY A 89 -34.38 26.11 -6.02
CA GLY A 89 -35.73 26.14 -5.45
C GLY A 89 -35.95 25.19 -4.26
N ASP A 90 -37.10 24.50 -4.26
CA ASP A 90 -37.53 23.61 -3.18
C ASP A 90 -37.04 22.13 -3.34
N ALA A 91 -36.19 21.86 -4.32
CA ALA A 91 -35.63 20.53 -4.50
C ALA A 91 -34.66 20.19 -3.36
N VAL A 92 -34.97 19.14 -2.59
CA VAL A 92 -34.14 18.67 -1.48
C VAL A 92 -33.46 17.35 -1.85
N ALA A 93 -32.21 17.45 -2.30
CA ALA A 93 -31.40 16.29 -2.58
C ALA A 93 -30.96 15.61 -1.27
N THR A 94 -31.17 14.30 -1.17
CA THR A 94 -30.82 13.51 0.01
C THR A 94 -29.65 12.57 -0.21
N LYS A 95 -29.48 12.10 -1.45
CA LYS A 95 -28.40 11.20 -1.81
C LYS A 95 -27.94 11.43 -3.24
N ILE A 96 -26.66 11.18 -3.49
CA ILE A 96 -26.08 11.01 -4.82
C ILE A 96 -25.46 9.62 -4.93
N MET A 97 -25.80 8.90 -5.98
CA MET A 97 -25.09 7.69 -6.39
C MET A 97 -24.16 8.01 -7.55
N VAL A 98 -22.93 7.57 -7.44
CA VAL A 98 -21.89 7.72 -8.47
C VAL A 98 -21.42 6.32 -8.85
N ALA A 99 -21.58 5.95 -10.12
CA ALA A 99 -21.12 4.69 -10.67
C ALA A 99 -20.13 4.97 -11.81
N SER A 100 -19.10 4.16 -11.98
CA SER A 100 -18.22 4.28 -13.14
C SER A 100 -19.02 4.12 -14.43
N ASP A 101 -18.83 5.03 -15.42
CA ASP A 101 -19.43 4.91 -16.74
C ASP A 101 -18.54 4.08 -17.64
N GLY A 102 -18.94 2.86 -17.92
CA GLY A 102 -18.25 2.00 -18.88
C GLY A 102 -18.00 0.58 -18.41
N GLU A 103 -17.38 -0.18 -19.26
CA GLU A 103 -16.88 -1.49 -18.91
C GLU A 103 -15.88 -1.36 -17.77
N ILE A 104 -16.09 -2.13 -16.69
CA ILE A 104 -15.23 -2.15 -15.52
C ILE A 104 -13.78 -2.45 -15.92
N PHE A 105 -13.62 -3.31 -16.94
CA PHE A 105 -12.33 -3.78 -17.42
C PHE A 105 -11.83 -2.95 -18.61
N ASN A 106 -10.61 -2.46 -18.55
CA ASN A 106 -9.97 -1.74 -19.63
C ASN A 106 -9.05 -2.67 -20.44
N ASP A 107 -9.55 -3.15 -21.57
CA ASP A 107 -8.81 -4.02 -22.47
C ASP A 107 -7.45 -3.44 -22.91
N LYS A 108 -7.34 -2.12 -23.00
CA LYS A 108 -6.08 -1.45 -23.38
C LYS A 108 -4.97 -1.69 -22.37
N TYR A 109 -5.28 -1.67 -21.07
CA TYR A 109 -4.28 -1.97 -20.04
C TYR A 109 -3.89 -3.44 -20.05
N PHE A 110 -4.86 -4.33 -20.25
CA PHE A 110 -4.58 -5.76 -20.38
C PHE A 110 -3.71 -6.04 -21.61
N LEU A 111 -4.05 -5.46 -22.77
CA LEU A 111 -3.26 -5.59 -23.99
C LEU A 111 -1.84 -5.02 -23.78
N ALA A 112 -1.71 -3.85 -23.14
CA ALA A 112 -0.41 -3.26 -22.82
C ALA A 112 0.42 -4.20 -21.94
N ALA A 113 -0.18 -4.86 -20.95
CA ALA A 113 0.50 -5.85 -20.12
C ALA A 113 0.98 -7.06 -20.93
N LEU A 114 0.17 -7.58 -21.85
CA LEU A 114 0.55 -8.67 -22.75
C LEU A 114 1.67 -8.26 -23.72
N VAL A 115 1.59 -7.05 -24.29
CA VAL A 115 2.65 -6.50 -25.17
C VAL A 115 3.94 -6.32 -24.38
N PHE A 116 3.87 -5.78 -23.17
CA PHE A 116 5.03 -5.65 -22.29
C PHE A 116 5.68 -7.00 -22.00
N LEU A 117 4.89 -8.02 -21.68
CA LEU A 117 5.38 -9.37 -21.43
C LEU A 117 6.05 -9.95 -22.69
N GLY A 118 5.45 -9.78 -23.86
CA GLY A 118 6.01 -10.21 -25.14
C GLY A 118 7.33 -9.50 -25.47
N LEU A 119 7.38 -8.17 -25.30
CA LEU A 119 8.61 -7.39 -25.50
C LEU A 119 9.70 -7.79 -24.51
N ALA A 120 9.38 -8.00 -23.24
CA ALA A 120 10.33 -8.47 -22.23
C ALA A 120 10.91 -9.84 -22.63
N TYR A 121 10.08 -10.75 -23.16
CA TYR A 121 10.52 -12.05 -23.68
C TYR A 121 11.46 -11.91 -24.89
N LEU A 122 11.09 -11.07 -25.87
CA LEU A 122 11.91 -10.83 -27.07
C LEU A 122 13.26 -10.19 -26.73
N LEU A 123 13.26 -9.20 -25.83
CA LEU A 123 14.49 -8.55 -25.35
C LEU A 123 15.37 -9.56 -24.59
N TYR A 124 14.76 -10.43 -23.79
CA TYR A 124 15.49 -11.46 -23.10
C TYR A 124 16.20 -12.40 -24.09
N ILE A 125 15.47 -12.95 -25.07
CA ILE A 125 16.04 -13.84 -26.11
C ILE A 125 17.19 -13.14 -26.84
N LYS A 126 17.00 -11.88 -27.23
CA LYS A 126 17.97 -11.13 -28.04
C LYS A 126 19.26 -10.78 -27.29
N PHE A 127 19.13 -10.34 -26.03
CA PHE A 127 20.26 -9.75 -25.29
C PHE A 127 20.83 -10.63 -24.19
N LEU A 128 20.02 -11.51 -23.61
CA LEU A 128 20.37 -12.34 -22.45
C LEU A 128 20.33 -13.83 -22.73
N GLY A 129 19.77 -14.27 -23.85
CA GLY A 129 19.51 -15.66 -24.22
C GLY A 129 20.75 -16.52 -24.53
N LYS A 130 21.95 -16.08 -24.13
CA LYS A 130 23.17 -16.89 -24.12
C LYS A 130 23.39 -17.68 -22.82
N GLY A 131 22.46 -17.57 -21.88
CA GLY A 131 22.45 -18.25 -20.59
C GLY A 131 21.55 -19.49 -20.57
N ASP A 132 21.46 -20.12 -19.39
CA ASP A 132 20.56 -21.26 -19.16
C ASP A 132 19.09 -20.82 -19.40
N ASP A 133 18.40 -21.44 -20.37
CA ASP A 133 17.00 -21.16 -20.73
C ASP A 133 16.06 -21.22 -19.52
N SER A 134 16.45 -21.95 -18.46
CA SER A 134 15.69 -22.05 -17.23
C SER A 134 15.56 -20.72 -16.47
N ASP A 135 16.58 -19.85 -16.51
CA ASP A 135 16.53 -18.55 -15.83
C ASP A 135 15.65 -17.55 -16.61
N ALA A 136 15.61 -17.67 -17.94
CA ALA A 136 14.68 -16.90 -18.78
C ALA A 136 13.23 -17.15 -18.41
N ASN A 137 12.88 -18.43 -18.36
CA ASN A 137 11.51 -18.86 -18.04
C ASN A 137 11.12 -18.43 -16.63
N ILE A 138 12.07 -18.43 -15.68
CA ILE A 138 11.83 -17.91 -14.33
C ILE A 138 11.53 -16.41 -14.35
N HIS A 139 12.33 -15.60 -15.05
CA HIS A 139 12.11 -14.16 -15.12
C HIS A 139 10.78 -13.83 -15.81
N LEU A 140 10.46 -14.53 -16.88
CA LEU A 140 9.17 -14.39 -17.57
C LEU A 140 8.00 -14.74 -16.64
N PHE A 141 8.10 -15.83 -15.88
CA PHE A 141 7.12 -16.21 -14.88
C PHE A 141 6.95 -15.13 -13.82
N LEU A 142 8.05 -14.52 -13.31
CA LEU A 142 7.98 -13.46 -12.29
C LEU A 142 7.32 -12.20 -12.82
N ILE A 143 7.59 -11.81 -14.09
CA ILE A 143 6.90 -10.70 -14.75
C ILE A 143 5.41 -11.03 -14.89
N ALA A 144 5.08 -12.22 -15.40
CA ALA A 144 3.69 -12.66 -15.56
C ALA A 144 2.95 -12.69 -14.21
N LEU A 145 3.62 -13.15 -13.14
CA LEU A 145 3.06 -13.14 -11.78
C LEU A 145 2.77 -11.72 -11.29
N GLY A 146 3.68 -10.77 -11.51
CA GLY A 146 3.48 -9.36 -11.17
C GLY A 146 2.33 -8.74 -11.97
N LEU A 147 2.23 -9.01 -13.27
CA LEU A 147 1.14 -8.57 -14.11
C LEU A 147 -0.20 -9.21 -13.70
N PHE A 148 -0.21 -10.50 -13.37
CA PHE A 148 -1.41 -11.17 -12.87
C PHE A 148 -1.85 -10.59 -11.52
N SER A 149 -0.93 -10.33 -10.60
CA SER A 149 -1.24 -9.65 -9.34
C SER A 149 -1.82 -8.23 -9.56
N SER A 150 -1.53 -7.62 -10.70
CA SER A 150 -2.01 -6.29 -11.09
C SER A 150 -3.38 -6.30 -11.77
N TYR A 151 -4.03 -7.46 -11.92
CA TYR A 151 -5.33 -7.59 -12.59
C TYR A 151 -6.40 -6.59 -12.10
N PRO A 152 -6.52 -6.28 -10.78
CA PRO A 152 -7.48 -5.27 -10.32
C PRO A 152 -7.23 -3.84 -10.81
N LEU A 153 -6.05 -3.57 -11.39
CA LEU A 153 -5.71 -2.26 -11.97
C LEU A 153 -6.12 -2.12 -13.44
N TYR A 154 -6.54 -3.20 -14.08
CA TYR A 154 -6.98 -3.18 -15.50
C TYR A 154 -8.42 -2.69 -15.62
N THR A 155 -8.72 -1.60 -14.95
CA THR A 155 -10.02 -0.92 -14.90
C THR A 155 -9.87 0.50 -15.42
N PHE A 156 -10.95 1.14 -15.81
CA PHE A 156 -10.92 2.57 -16.20
C PHE A 156 -10.73 3.50 -15.01
N TYR A 157 -11.05 3.07 -13.81
CA TYR A 157 -11.03 3.85 -12.57
C TYR A 157 -10.01 3.30 -11.55
N LEU A 158 -9.83 4.04 -10.47
CA LEU A 158 -9.17 3.57 -9.25
C LEU A 158 -10.25 3.24 -8.23
N GLN A 159 -10.16 2.05 -7.66
CA GLN A 159 -11.02 1.69 -6.55
C GLN A 159 -10.73 2.63 -5.36
N TYR A 160 -11.77 3.24 -4.82
CA TYR A 160 -11.65 4.11 -3.67
C TYR A 160 -11.09 3.33 -2.46
N GLY A 161 -10.13 3.95 -1.76
CA GLY A 161 -9.50 3.38 -0.57
C GLY A 161 -9.24 4.47 0.46
N HIS A 162 -8.99 4.08 1.70
CA HIS A 162 -8.82 5.01 2.83
C HIS A 162 -7.74 6.07 2.57
N ASP A 163 -6.59 5.65 1.99
CA ASP A 163 -5.42 6.52 1.81
C ASP A 163 -5.19 6.93 0.35
N LEU A 164 -6.05 6.46 -0.60
CA LEU A 164 -5.82 6.65 -2.03
C LEU A 164 -5.69 8.13 -2.39
N LEU A 165 -6.67 8.95 -2.02
CA LEU A 165 -6.68 10.38 -2.36
C LEU A 165 -5.46 11.09 -1.81
N PHE A 166 -5.08 10.80 -0.56
CA PHE A 166 -3.87 11.35 0.05
C PHE A 166 -2.62 11.08 -0.79
N HIS A 167 -2.47 9.87 -1.32
CA HIS A 167 -1.33 9.54 -2.16
C HIS A 167 -1.40 10.15 -3.55
N LEU A 168 -2.59 10.28 -4.12
CA LEU A 168 -2.77 10.97 -5.39
C LEU A 168 -2.41 12.46 -5.30
N PHE A 169 -2.82 13.14 -4.23
CA PHE A 169 -2.39 14.53 -3.96
C PHE A 169 -0.89 14.67 -3.82
N ARG A 170 -0.26 13.75 -3.10
CA ARG A 170 1.20 13.76 -2.95
C ARG A 170 1.92 13.63 -4.30
N ILE A 171 1.41 12.81 -5.22
CA ILE A 171 1.98 12.65 -6.56
C ILE A 171 1.91 13.98 -7.33
N ASP A 172 0.75 14.62 -7.34
CA ASP A 172 0.59 15.91 -8.03
C ASP A 172 1.36 17.02 -7.31
N GLY A 173 1.35 17.07 -5.98
CA GLY A 173 2.16 18.01 -5.20
C GLY A 173 3.66 17.89 -5.47
N ILE A 174 4.17 16.66 -5.67
CA ILE A 174 5.58 16.46 -6.09
C ILE A 174 5.78 16.96 -7.53
N ALA A 175 4.86 16.67 -8.46
CA ALA A 175 4.97 17.13 -9.84
C ALA A 175 4.99 18.66 -9.91
N ASP A 176 4.08 19.33 -9.22
CA ASP A 176 4.01 20.80 -9.13
C ASP A 176 5.26 21.40 -8.49
N GLY A 177 5.75 20.77 -7.41
CA GLY A 177 6.99 21.16 -6.76
C GLY A 177 8.19 21.09 -7.71
N LEU A 178 8.30 20.01 -8.49
CA LEU A 178 9.35 19.85 -9.49
C LEU A 178 9.23 20.90 -10.61
N GLN A 179 8.03 21.21 -11.09
CA GLN A 179 7.79 22.26 -12.07
C GLN A 179 8.21 23.65 -11.56
N SER A 180 7.99 23.90 -10.27
CA SER A 180 8.44 25.16 -9.63
C SER A 180 9.92 25.20 -9.28
N GLY A 181 10.69 24.15 -9.63
CA GLY A 181 12.14 24.07 -9.41
C GLY A 181 12.56 23.57 -8.03
N GLN A 182 11.66 23.03 -7.23
CA GLN A 182 12.01 22.40 -5.96
C GLN A 182 12.58 20.99 -6.20
N PHE A 183 13.76 20.70 -5.65
CA PHE A 183 14.30 19.35 -5.56
C PHE A 183 15.30 19.23 -4.41
N PRO A 184 15.08 18.31 -3.45
CA PRO A 184 13.84 17.51 -3.23
C PRO A 184 12.64 18.40 -2.91
N VAL A 185 11.43 17.97 -3.28
CA VAL A 185 10.20 18.70 -2.96
C VAL A 185 9.93 18.59 -1.45
N ARG A 186 9.64 19.72 -0.80
CA ARG A 186 9.41 19.79 0.65
C ARG A 186 8.04 20.35 1.01
N LEU A 187 7.49 21.15 0.11
CA LEU A 187 6.22 21.84 0.32
C LEU A 187 5.38 21.71 -0.95
N TYR A 188 4.17 21.23 -0.82
CA TYR A 188 3.18 21.21 -1.89
C TYR A 188 2.45 22.56 -1.86
N GLY A 189 2.91 23.52 -2.67
CA GLY A 189 2.53 24.91 -2.56
C GLY A 189 1.05 25.19 -2.83
N ASN A 190 0.41 24.38 -3.69
CA ASN A 190 -0.98 24.56 -4.09
C ASN A 190 -1.98 23.94 -3.10
N ASP A 191 -1.51 23.09 -2.18
CA ASP A 191 -2.36 22.39 -1.23
C ASP A 191 -2.87 23.33 -0.12
N LEU A 192 -3.96 22.92 0.55
CA LEU A 192 -4.57 23.64 1.66
C LEU A 192 -4.94 25.12 1.29
N ASN A 193 -5.57 25.31 0.14
CA ASN A 193 -5.96 26.64 -0.38
C ASN A 193 -4.76 27.59 -0.59
N GLY A 194 -3.60 27.03 -0.98
CA GLY A 194 -2.38 27.81 -1.23
C GLY A 194 -1.53 28.13 0.01
N TYR A 195 -1.93 27.65 1.21
CA TYR A 195 -1.07 27.76 2.40
C TYR A 195 0.11 26.79 2.35
N GLY A 196 0.00 25.77 1.51
CA GLY A 196 1.02 24.74 1.34
C GLY A 196 0.96 23.60 2.36
N TYR A 197 1.37 22.42 1.96
CA TYR A 197 1.39 21.21 2.80
C TYR A 197 2.78 20.60 2.87
N GLY A 198 3.37 20.60 4.05
CA GLY A 198 4.75 20.13 4.30
C GLY A 198 4.88 18.65 4.61
N VAL A 199 3.94 17.79 4.18
CA VAL A 199 3.92 16.35 4.50
C VAL A 199 5.17 15.61 4.03
N SER A 200 5.81 16.02 2.95
CA SER A 200 7.04 15.41 2.43
C SER A 200 8.23 15.50 3.37
N MET A 201 8.18 16.39 4.37
CA MET A 201 9.19 16.41 5.44
C MET A 201 9.01 15.28 6.46
N PHE A 202 7.77 14.76 6.62
CA PHE A 202 7.41 13.82 7.68
C PHE A 202 6.99 12.43 7.16
N TYR A 203 6.67 12.32 5.87
CA TYR A 203 6.30 11.05 5.23
C TYR A 203 7.19 10.78 4.03
N PRO A 204 7.95 9.66 3.99
CA PRO A 204 8.86 9.35 2.90
C PRO A 204 8.16 9.29 1.55
N GLU A 205 8.83 9.74 0.49
CA GLU A 205 8.21 9.93 -0.83
C GLU A 205 9.08 9.48 -2.02
N LEU A 206 10.23 8.83 -1.77
CA LEU A 206 11.17 8.46 -2.84
C LEU A 206 10.49 7.79 -4.04
N PHE A 207 9.60 6.85 -3.77
CA PHE A 207 8.91 6.09 -4.83
C PHE A 207 7.83 6.90 -5.55
N LEU A 208 7.30 7.96 -4.93
CA LEU A 208 6.29 8.83 -5.54
C LEU A 208 6.87 9.73 -6.63
N TYR A 209 8.18 9.93 -6.65
CA TYR A 209 8.82 10.64 -7.77
C TYR A 209 8.62 9.93 -9.11
N VAL A 210 8.48 8.60 -9.13
CA VAL A 210 8.23 7.85 -10.37
C VAL A 210 6.91 8.29 -11.03
N PRO A 211 5.75 8.17 -10.39
CA PRO A 211 4.49 8.66 -10.98
C PRO A 211 4.48 10.19 -11.15
N ALA A 212 5.12 10.97 -10.29
CA ALA A 212 5.21 12.42 -10.47
C ALA A 212 5.96 12.80 -11.75
N LEU A 213 7.06 12.12 -12.08
CA LEU A 213 7.77 12.33 -13.35
C LEU A 213 6.91 11.93 -14.56
N LEU A 214 6.09 10.88 -14.44
CA LEU A 214 5.11 10.52 -15.48
C LEU A 214 4.06 11.62 -15.68
N ARG A 215 3.61 12.27 -14.59
CA ARG A 215 2.71 13.43 -14.66
C ARG A 215 3.35 14.59 -15.46
N LEU A 216 4.63 14.87 -15.24
CA LEU A 216 5.34 15.96 -15.95
C LEU A 216 5.40 15.76 -17.47
N ILE A 217 5.36 14.54 -17.95
CA ILE A 217 5.32 14.22 -19.40
C ILE A 217 3.90 14.02 -19.94
N GLY A 218 2.87 14.41 -19.17
CA GLY A 218 1.48 14.42 -19.62
C GLY A 218 0.72 13.10 -19.41
N ILE A 219 1.26 12.13 -18.67
CA ILE A 219 0.53 10.90 -18.31
C ILE A 219 -0.53 11.24 -17.26
N SER A 220 -1.75 10.73 -17.41
CA SER A 220 -2.83 10.95 -16.44
C SER A 220 -2.46 10.44 -15.05
N GLN A 221 -2.98 11.08 -14.00
CA GLN A 221 -2.72 10.71 -12.60
C GLN A 221 -3.05 9.24 -12.34
N VAL A 222 -4.21 8.77 -12.82
CA VAL A 222 -4.65 7.37 -12.68
C VAL A 222 -3.66 6.41 -13.32
N THR A 223 -3.22 6.69 -14.55
CA THR A 223 -2.27 5.84 -15.27
C THR A 223 -0.88 5.86 -14.61
N ALA A 224 -0.42 7.03 -14.15
CA ALA A 224 0.85 7.17 -13.45
C ALA A 224 0.86 6.37 -12.12
N TYR A 225 -0.21 6.47 -11.34
CA TYR A 225 -0.38 5.70 -10.10
C TYR A 225 -0.44 4.19 -10.38
N LYS A 226 -1.26 3.75 -11.34
CA LYS A 226 -1.35 2.32 -11.73
C LYS A 226 -0.01 1.79 -12.21
N THR A 227 0.76 2.57 -12.96
CA THR A 227 2.10 2.19 -13.43
C THR A 227 3.04 1.93 -12.24
N LEU A 228 3.02 2.77 -11.21
CA LEU A 228 3.78 2.53 -9.98
C LEU A 228 3.37 1.21 -9.32
N LEU A 229 2.07 0.92 -9.22
CA LEU A 229 1.58 -0.31 -8.58
C LEU A 229 1.95 -1.57 -9.37
N VAL A 230 1.88 -1.52 -10.71
CA VAL A 230 2.32 -2.63 -11.58
C VAL A 230 3.83 -2.88 -11.39
N ALA A 231 4.64 -1.81 -11.41
CA ALA A 231 6.07 -1.92 -11.15
C ALA A 231 6.36 -2.50 -9.76
N ALA A 232 5.62 -2.07 -8.73
CA ALA A 232 5.72 -2.59 -7.37
C ALA A 232 5.37 -4.09 -7.29
N ASN A 233 4.37 -4.56 -8.03
CA ASN A 233 3.99 -5.97 -8.10
C ASN A 233 5.09 -6.82 -8.74
N ILE A 234 5.64 -6.36 -9.86
CA ILE A 234 6.75 -7.04 -10.54
C ILE A 234 7.98 -7.07 -9.62
N ALA A 235 8.35 -5.92 -9.02
CA ALA A 235 9.47 -5.84 -8.08
C ALA A 235 9.29 -6.79 -6.89
N THR A 236 8.08 -6.90 -6.35
CA THR A 236 7.76 -7.84 -5.26
C THR A 236 8.05 -9.29 -5.68
N ALA A 237 7.59 -9.69 -6.87
CA ALA A 237 7.82 -11.06 -7.36
C ALA A 237 9.31 -11.38 -7.47
N PHE A 238 10.10 -10.45 -8.04
CA PHE A 238 11.54 -10.61 -8.17
C PHE A 238 12.25 -10.64 -6.82
N ILE A 239 11.99 -9.67 -5.95
CA ILE A 239 12.65 -9.58 -4.64
C ILE A 239 12.30 -10.78 -3.78
N ALA A 240 11.03 -11.21 -3.74
CA ALA A 240 10.62 -12.41 -3.01
C ALA A 240 11.32 -13.66 -3.56
N TYR A 241 11.35 -13.84 -4.89
CA TYR A 241 12.04 -14.97 -5.52
C TYR A 241 13.52 -15.04 -5.12
N TYR A 242 14.26 -13.94 -5.33
CA TYR A 242 15.69 -13.94 -5.05
C TYR A 242 16.00 -14.06 -3.56
N SER A 243 15.14 -13.52 -2.71
CA SER A 243 15.29 -13.64 -1.25
C SER A 243 15.08 -15.08 -0.78
N VAL A 244 14.00 -15.70 -1.18
CA VAL A 244 13.72 -17.10 -0.80
C VAL A 244 14.75 -18.05 -1.42
N LYS A 245 15.09 -17.89 -2.71
CA LYS A 245 16.16 -18.67 -3.37
C LYS A 245 17.51 -18.46 -2.68
N GLY A 246 17.81 -17.22 -2.25
CA GLY A 246 19.08 -16.88 -1.58
C GLY A 246 19.25 -17.61 -0.25
N VAL A 247 18.18 -17.80 0.51
CA VAL A 247 18.18 -18.53 1.79
C VAL A 247 18.05 -20.04 1.58
N SER A 248 17.07 -20.49 0.78
CA SER A 248 16.77 -21.91 0.58
C SER A 248 17.72 -22.64 -0.36
N LYS A 249 18.46 -21.90 -1.20
CA LYS A 249 19.31 -22.44 -2.30
C LYS A 249 18.52 -23.22 -3.36
N SER A 250 17.20 -23.05 -3.43
CA SER A 250 16.30 -23.75 -4.35
C SER A 250 15.55 -22.77 -5.25
N LYS A 251 15.67 -22.94 -6.57
CA LYS A 251 14.88 -22.19 -7.58
C LYS A 251 13.38 -22.44 -7.37
N PHE A 252 12.99 -23.67 -7.12
CA PHE A 252 11.59 -24.06 -6.92
C PHE A 252 10.98 -23.41 -5.66
N ALA A 253 11.69 -23.46 -4.52
CA ALA A 253 11.26 -22.77 -3.31
C ALA A 253 11.15 -21.25 -3.56
N GLY A 254 12.06 -20.66 -4.33
CA GLY A 254 12.00 -19.26 -4.74
C GLY A 254 10.72 -18.94 -5.51
N LEU A 255 10.33 -19.75 -6.49
CA LEU A 255 9.11 -19.57 -7.28
C LEU A 255 7.84 -19.65 -6.42
N ILE A 256 7.74 -20.70 -5.57
CA ILE A 256 6.60 -20.84 -4.65
C ILE A 256 6.54 -19.67 -3.68
N GLY A 257 7.67 -19.29 -3.09
CA GLY A 257 7.73 -18.16 -2.16
C GLY A 257 7.34 -16.84 -2.83
N ALA A 258 7.79 -16.61 -4.07
CA ALA A 258 7.39 -15.44 -4.84
C ALA A 258 5.88 -15.42 -5.10
N ALA A 259 5.30 -16.57 -5.51
CA ALA A 259 3.86 -16.66 -5.77
C ALA A 259 3.03 -16.39 -4.50
N ILE A 260 3.32 -17.07 -3.40
CA ILE A 260 2.60 -16.90 -2.13
C ILE A 260 2.72 -15.46 -1.61
N TYR A 261 3.92 -14.86 -1.69
CA TYR A 261 4.16 -13.53 -1.17
C TYR A 261 3.51 -12.44 -2.03
N THR A 262 3.67 -12.53 -3.37
CA THR A 262 3.12 -11.54 -4.31
C THR A 262 1.60 -11.54 -4.32
N LEU A 263 0.98 -12.71 -4.20
CA LEU A 263 -0.48 -12.90 -4.15
C LEU A 263 -1.03 -12.87 -2.71
N GLY A 264 -0.24 -12.44 -1.74
CA GLY A 264 -0.64 -12.38 -0.33
C GLY A 264 -1.87 -11.48 -0.13
N VAL A 265 -2.87 -11.98 0.60
CA VAL A 265 -4.18 -11.30 0.81
C VAL A 265 -3.99 -9.93 1.45
N TRP A 266 -3.22 -9.83 2.53
CA TRP A 266 -2.97 -8.53 3.19
C TRP A 266 -2.29 -7.51 2.28
N ARG A 267 -1.39 -7.98 1.41
CA ARG A 267 -0.76 -7.12 0.40
C ARG A 267 -1.78 -6.61 -0.63
N ALA A 268 -2.66 -7.49 -1.11
CA ALA A 268 -3.73 -7.11 -2.04
C ALA A 268 -4.70 -6.10 -1.41
N ILE A 269 -5.05 -6.28 -0.14
CA ILE A 269 -5.89 -5.34 0.62
C ILE A 269 -5.23 -3.96 0.71
N ASN A 270 -3.95 -3.88 1.04
CA ASN A 270 -3.25 -2.60 1.11
C ASN A 270 -3.15 -1.90 -0.25
N LEU A 271 -2.94 -2.65 -1.33
CA LEU A 271 -2.84 -2.10 -2.68
C LEU A 271 -4.18 -1.65 -3.25
N TYR A 272 -5.23 -2.48 -3.11
CA TYR A 272 -6.47 -2.33 -3.87
C TYR A 272 -7.67 -1.93 -3.03
N GLY A 273 -7.66 -2.24 -1.74
CA GLY A 273 -8.76 -1.93 -0.84
C GLY A 273 -8.52 -0.68 -0.01
N ARG A 274 -7.38 -0.61 0.67
CA ARG A 274 -7.05 0.53 1.52
C ARG A 274 -6.41 1.69 0.75
N GLY A 275 -5.72 1.39 -0.35
CA GLY A 275 -4.85 2.37 -1.01
C GLY A 275 -3.66 2.81 -0.15
N ALA A 276 -3.26 1.99 0.85
CA ALA A 276 -2.19 2.28 1.80
C ALA A 276 -0.81 2.09 1.13
N LEU A 277 -0.49 3.01 0.22
CA LEU A 277 0.65 2.89 -0.69
C LEU A 277 1.99 2.74 0.04
N GLY A 278 2.22 3.51 1.12
CA GLY A 278 3.47 3.43 1.87
C GLY A 278 3.69 2.04 2.47
N GLU A 279 2.67 1.47 3.11
CA GLU A 279 2.69 0.11 3.66
C GLU A 279 2.91 -0.93 2.54
N ALA A 280 2.16 -0.83 1.44
CA ALA A 280 2.26 -1.73 0.29
C ALA A 280 3.66 -1.71 -0.36
N LEU A 281 4.29 -0.53 -0.49
CA LEU A 281 5.66 -0.40 -0.99
C LEU A 281 6.68 -0.99 -0.01
N SER A 282 6.50 -0.81 1.30
CA SER A 282 7.38 -1.40 2.30
C SER A 282 7.40 -2.92 2.25
N MET A 283 6.27 -3.55 1.93
CA MET A 283 6.15 -5.00 1.78
C MET A 283 7.07 -5.56 0.70
N ILE A 284 7.47 -4.79 -0.31
CA ILE A 284 8.44 -5.22 -1.32
C ILE A 284 9.75 -5.63 -0.66
N PHE A 285 10.16 -4.94 0.40
CA PHE A 285 11.51 -5.03 0.96
C PHE A 285 11.63 -5.94 2.19
N PHE A 286 10.55 -6.40 2.81
CA PHE A 286 10.62 -7.38 3.92
C PHE A 286 11.39 -8.65 3.56
N PRO A 287 11.15 -9.32 2.41
CA PRO A 287 11.96 -10.47 2.03
C PRO A 287 13.45 -10.14 1.86
N MET A 288 13.76 -8.94 1.36
CA MET A 288 15.14 -8.47 1.18
C MET A 288 15.84 -8.20 2.53
N ILE A 289 15.10 -7.68 3.54
CA ILE A 289 15.60 -7.56 4.93
C ILE A 289 16.01 -8.93 5.45
N ILE A 290 15.14 -9.95 5.30
CA ILE A 290 15.41 -11.30 5.77
C ILE A 290 16.66 -11.89 5.08
N LEU A 291 16.79 -11.71 3.75
CA LEU A 291 17.97 -12.14 3.00
C LEU A 291 19.24 -11.40 3.47
N GLY A 292 19.14 -10.10 3.70
CA GLY A 292 20.25 -9.28 4.20
C GLY A 292 20.73 -9.74 5.56
N VAL A 293 19.81 -9.97 6.51
CA VAL A 293 20.11 -10.53 7.85
C VAL A 293 20.73 -11.92 7.73
N TYR A 294 20.20 -12.75 6.85
CA TYR A 294 20.80 -14.07 6.57
C TYR A 294 22.26 -13.97 6.12
N HIS A 295 22.57 -13.04 5.20
CA HIS A 295 23.94 -12.87 4.73
C HIS A 295 24.88 -12.34 5.82
N ILE A 296 24.42 -11.41 6.65
CA ILE A 296 25.19 -10.93 7.81
C ILE A 296 25.49 -12.05 8.79
N LEU A 297 24.50 -12.91 9.10
CA LEU A 297 24.64 -13.91 10.19
C LEU A 297 25.24 -15.25 9.73
N PHE A 298 24.84 -15.75 8.56
CA PHE A 298 25.12 -17.13 8.15
C PHE A 298 25.67 -17.25 6.72
N GLY A 299 25.27 -16.34 5.82
CA GLY A 299 25.66 -16.38 4.42
C GLY A 299 26.99 -15.66 4.13
N ASP A 300 27.08 -15.07 2.95
CA ASP A 300 28.25 -14.29 2.50
C ASP A 300 28.21 -12.86 3.08
N LYS A 301 29.07 -12.58 4.05
CA LYS A 301 29.16 -11.28 4.72
C LYS A 301 29.52 -10.13 3.78
N ASN A 302 30.12 -10.40 2.61
CA ASN A 302 30.44 -9.39 1.62
C ASN A 302 29.18 -8.85 0.93
N LYS A 303 28.05 -9.53 1.04
CA LYS A 303 26.73 -9.08 0.57
C LYS A 303 25.97 -8.21 1.58
N TRP A 304 26.70 -7.53 2.47
CA TRP A 304 26.16 -6.59 3.45
C TRP A 304 25.28 -5.49 2.83
N TYR A 305 25.57 -5.12 1.57
CA TYR A 305 24.81 -4.11 0.83
C TYR A 305 23.34 -4.50 0.59
N ILE A 306 23.00 -5.80 0.63
CA ILE A 306 21.61 -6.25 0.51
C ILE A 306 20.82 -5.75 1.72
N LEU A 307 21.34 -5.91 2.94
CA LEU A 307 20.71 -5.37 4.15
C LEU A 307 20.65 -3.84 4.11
N ALA A 308 21.73 -3.20 3.69
CA ALA A 308 21.78 -1.74 3.60
C ALA A 308 20.71 -1.17 2.68
N LEU A 309 20.61 -1.67 1.44
CA LEU A 309 19.62 -1.23 0.46
C LEU A 309 18.19 -1.57 0.91
N ALA A 310 17.99 -2.75 1.52
CA ALA A 310 16.69 -3.13 2.06
C ALA A 310 16.23 -2.15 3.15
N CYS A 311 17.12 -1.75 4.07
CA CYS A 311 16.82 -0.75 5.09
C CYS A 311 16.52 0.63 4.47
N VAL A 312 17.30 1.06 3.47
CA VAL A 312 17.07 2.35 2.78
C VAL A 312 15.68 2.36 2.14
N PHE A 313 15.36 1.37 1.33
CA PHE A 313 14.08 1.33 0.61
C PHE A 313 12.89 1.12 1.55
N MET A 314 13.06 0.34 2.61
CA MET A 314 12.06 0.20 3.67
C MET A 314 11.77 1.55 4.32
N PHE A 315 12.81 2.28 4.73
CA PHE A 315 12.68 3.59 5.36
C PHE A 315 12.05 4.62 4.42
N GLN A 316 12.42 4.60 3.13
CA GLN A 316 11.88 5.50 2.12
C GLN A 316 10.46 5.11 1.64
N SER A 317 9.92 3.99 2.10
CA SER A 317 8.55 3.56 1.83
C SER A 317 7.61 3.88 2.98
N HIS A 318 7.94 3.43 4.21
CA HIS A 318 7.01 3.48 5.33
C HIS A 318 7.73 3.46 6.69
N ILE A 319 7.47 4.45 7.52
CA ILE A 319 8.15 4.59 8.82
C ILE A 319 7.80 3.43 9.76
N ILE A 320 6.53 3.05 9.88
CA ILE A 320 6.10 1.95 10.76
C ILE A 320 6.72 0.62 10.29
N GLY A 321 6.71 0.35 8.97
CA GLY A 321 7.39 -0.81 8.40
C GLY A 321 8.88 -0.85 8.74
N THR A 322 9.53 0.30 8.81
CA THR A 322 10.93 0.43 9.23
C THR A 322 11.12 0.04 10.69
N PHE A 323 10.24 0.49 11.59
CA PHE A 323 10.29 0.10 13.01
C PHE A 323 10.14 -1.41 13.20
N ILE A 324 9.16 -2.02 12.53
CA ILE A 324 8.94 -3.48 12.57
C ILE A 324 10.17 -4.22 12.06
N SER A 325 10.75 -3.76 10.94
CA SER A 325 11.97 -4.34 10.37
C SER A 325 13.18 -4.18 11.28
N ALA A 326 13.34 -3.02 11.90
CA ALA A 326 14.43 -2.77 12.85
C ALA A 326 14.32 -3.68 14.06
N LEU A 327 13.13 -3.87 14.61
CA LEU A 327 12.88 -4.80 15.71
C LEU A 327 13.23 -6.23 15.31
N LEU A 328 12.77 -6.69 14.13
CA LEU A 328 13.12 -8.01 13.61
C LEU A 328 14.63 -8.19 13.45
N ILE A 329 15.34 -7.21 12.88
CA ILE A 329 16.79 -7.21 12.73
C ILE A 329 17.45 -7.34 14.10
N VAL A 330 17.10 -6.48 15.05
CA VAL A 330 17.69 -6.49 16.41
C VAL A 330 17.49 -7.84 17.09
N VAL A 331 16.28 -8.38 17.09
CA VAL A 331 15.97 -9.69 17.68
C VAL A 331 16.82 -10.79 17.04
N MET A 332 16.91 -10.82 15.70
CA MET A 332 17.69 -11.81 14.99
C MET A 332 19.20 -11.71 15.28
N LEU A 333 19.72 -10.49 15.41
CA LEU A 333 21.12 -10.25 15.77
C LEU A 333 21.42 -10.71 17.20
N LEU A 334 20.53 -10.40 18.16
CA LEU A 334 20.68 -10.79 19.57
C LEU A 334 20.64 -12.30 19.74
N ILE A 335 19.68 -13.00 19.14
CA ILE A 335 19.58 -14.47 19.18
C ILE A 335 20.83 -15.13 18.58
N ASN A 336 21.47 -14.48 17.60
CA ASN A 336 22.63 -15.00 16.87
C ASN A 336 23.93 -14.21 17.17
N ILE A 337 24.03 -13.57 18.31
CA ILE A 337 25.19 -12.72 18.68
C ILE A 337 26.53 -13.46 18.54
N LYS A 338 26.57 -14.75 18.90
CA LYS A 338 27.77 -15.59 18.76
C LYS A 338 28.18 -15.75 17.29
N SER A 339 27.23 -15.80 16.36
CA SER A 339 27.50 -15.88 14.92
C SER A 339 27.97 -14.54 14.39
N LEU A 340 27.36 -13.45 14.84
CA LEU A 340 27.70 -12.08 14.45
C LEU A 340 29.14 -11.72 14.83
N CYS A 341 29.59 -12.14 16.01
CA CYS A 341 30.95 -11.87 16.50
C CYS A 341 32.05 -12.70 15.83
N LYS A 342 31.69 -13.71 14.99
CA LYS A 342 32.66 -14.55 14.28
C LYS A 342 33.05 -13.91 12.93
N ASP A 343 34.24 -14.22 12.46
CA ASP A 343 34.76 -13.97 11.11
C ASP A 343 34.62 -12.50 10.63
N GLY A 344 34.55 -11.55 11.57
CA GLY A 344 34.41 -10.13 11.23
C GLY A 344 33.05 -9.73 10.63
N ARG A 345 31.99 -10.53 10.86
CA ARG A 345 30.62 -10.25 10.35
C ARG A 345 30.04 -8.94 10.89
N ILE A 346 30.45 -8.55 12.10
CA ILE A 346 30.07 -7.27 12.69
C ILE A 346 30.47 -6.07 11.82
N PHE A 347 31.61 -6.15 11.13
CA PHE A 347 32.02 -5.08 10.20
C PHE A 347 31.08 -4.99 8.98
N GLY A 348 30.52 -6.11 8.53
CA GLY A 348 29.46 -6.12 7.50
C GLY A 348 28.21 -5.39 7.96
N LEU A 349 27.78 -5.65 9.20
CA LEU A 349 26.64 -4.95 9.82
C LEU A 349 26.90 -3.44 9.95
N VAL A 350 28.08 -3.06 10.45
CA VAL A 350 28.47 -1.65 10.59
C VAL A 350 28.49 -0.93 9.24
N LYS A 351 29.06 -1.57 8.19
CA LYS A 351 29.04 -1.04 6.83
C LYS A 351 27.60 -0.85 6.32
N ALA A 352 26.75 -1.83 6.55
CA ALA A 352 25.34 -1.76 6.16
C ALA A 352 24.62 -0.58 6.84
N GLY A 353 24.84 -0.40 8.14
CA GLY A 353 24.24 0.70 8.90
C GLY A 353 24.73 2.08 8.44
N ILE A 354 26.05 2.25 8.30
CA ILE A 354 26.63 3.53 7.83
C ILE A 354 26.13 3.88 6.42
N PHE A 355 26.11 2.90 5.51
CA PHE A 355 25.68 3.12 4.14
C PHE A 355 24.18 3.45 4.08
N ALA A 356 23.35 2.73 4.82
CA ALA A 356 21.92 2.99 4.90
C ALA A 356 21.64 4.40 5.48
N LEU A 357 22.32 4.76 6.55
CA LEU A 357 22.21 6.09 7.15
C LEU A 357 22.61 7.18 6.15
N ALA A 358 23.77 7.04 5.49
CA ALA A 358 24.26 8.02 4.53
C ALA A 358 23.26 8.28 3.38
N LEU A 359 22.65 7.21 2.85
CA LEU A 359 21.65 7.32 1.78
C LEU A 359 20.31 7.91 2.24
N CYS A 360 20.03 7.89 3.55
CA CYS A 360 18.79 8.44 4.10
C CYS A 360 18.94 9.86 4.67
N LEU A 361 20.16 10.42 4.77
CA LEU A 361 20.41 11.73 5.38
C LEU A 361 19.62 12.87 4.72
N TRP A 362 19.42 12.82 3.42
CA TRP A 362 18.67 13.83 2.68
C TRP A 362 17.20 13.97 3.17
N TYR A 363 16.66 12.90 3.75
CA TYR A 363 15.33 12.87 4.37
C TYR A 363 15.41 13.05 5.89
N ILE A 364 16.35 12.37 6.57
CA ILE A 364 16.48 12.37 8.02
C ILE A 364 16.77 13.79 8.55
N ILE A 365 17.67 14.54 7.89
CA ILE A 365 18.05 15.88 8.37
C ILE A 365 16.85 16.84 8.37
N PRO A 366 16.09 17.04 7.28
CA PRO A 366 14.89 17.87 7.30
C PRO A 366 13.82 17.37 8.28
N PHE A 367 13.63 16.04 8.37
CA PHE A 367 12.69 15.45 9.33
C PHE A 367 13.03 15.84 10.77
N ILE A 368 14.28 15.63 11.19
CA ILE A 368 14.73 15.97 12.55
C ILE A 368 14.62 17.47 12.79
N SER A 369 15.09 18.29 11.85
CA SER A 369 15.01 19.74 11.95
C SER A 369 13.56 20.21 12.09
N GLY A 370 12.64 19.73 11.23
CA GLY A 370 11.22 20.09 11.29
C GLY A 370 10.56 19.61 12.58
N TYR A 371 10.85 18.37 13.00
CA TYR A 371 10.26 17.81 14.21
C TYR A 371 10.62 18.62 15.47
N PHE A 372 11.84 19.10 15.59
CA PHE A 372 12.27 19.85 16.77
C PHE A 372 12.00 21.35 16.71
N SER A 373 11.89 21.95 15.51
CA SER A 373 11.69 23.40 15.33
C SER A 373 10.25 23.82 15.17
N MET A 374 9.32 22.91 14.86
CA MET A 374 7.91 23.21 14.60
C MET A 374 7.01 22.74 15.74
N ASP A 375 5.93 23.47 16.00
CA ASP A 375 4.85 23.02 16.87
C ASP A 375 3.91 22.10 16.09
N LEU A 376 4.21 20.83 16.13
CA LEU A 376 3.43 19.80 15.43
C LEU A 376 2.27 19.33 16.31
N VAL A 377 1.08 19.22 15.72
CA VAL A 377 -0.14 18.73 16.39
C VAL A 377 0.08 17.34 17.00
N ILE A 378 0.84 16.48 16.31
CA ILE A 378 1.15 15.12 16.80
C ILE A 378 1.93 15.13 18.13
N LYS A 379 2.67 16.19 18.46
CA LYS A 379 3.36 16.30 19.76
C LYS A 379 2.41 16.55 20.92
N ALA A 380 1.25 17.17 20.63
CA ALA A 380 0.22 17.46 21.62
C ALA A 380 -0.88 16.37 21.64
N ALA A 381 -0.86 15.42 20.72
CA ALA A 381 -1.82 14.34 20.68
C ALA A 381 -1.58 13.39 21.86
N ASP A 382 -2.53 13.38 22.79
CA ASP A 382 -2.54 12.47 23.95
C ASP A 382 -3.25 11.14 23.64
N GLU A 383 -3.36 10.82 22.36
CA GLU A 383 -4.03 9.61 21.89
C GLU A 383 -3.07 8.42 22.01
N THR A 384 -3.33 7.59 22.99
CA THR A 384 -2.70 6.27 23.08
C THR A 384 -3.37 5.32 22.08
N ALA A 385 -2.58 4.65 21.26
CA ALA A 385 -3.10 3.67 20.32
C ALA A 385 -3.79 2.52 21.06
N ASN A 386 -5.01 2.18 20.64
CA ASN A 386 -5.78 1.06 21.20
C ASN A 386 -5.52 -0.22 20.39
N PHE A 387 -4.34 -0.80 20.55
CA PHE A 387 -3.92 -1.98 19.79
C PHE A 387 -4.73 -3.24 20.14
N GLN A 388 -5.22 -3.35 21.38
CA GLN A 388 -5.96 -4.52 21.82
C GLN A 388 -7.27 -4.68 21.05
N ASN A 389 -8.00 -3.58 20.85
CA ASN A 389 -9.28 -3.59 20.12
C ASN A 389 -9.10 -3.65 18.59
N GLY A 390 -7.96 -3.21 18.07
CA GLY A 390 -7.61 -3.29 16.65
C GLY A 390 -6.97 -4.62 16.24
N ALA A 391 -6.66 -5.50 17.18
CA ALA A 391 -5.96 -6.75 16.92
C ALA A 391 -6.91 -7.83 16.36
N ALA A 392 -6.36 -8.74 15.53
CA ALA A 392 -7.12 -9.79 14.88
C ALA A 392 -7.66 -10.83 15.87
N ILE A 393 -8.84 -11.36 15.62
CA ILE A 393 -9.29 -12.61 16.25
C ILE A 393 -8.51 -13.76 15.60
N PRO A 394 -7.94 -14.72 16.36
CA PRO A 394 -7.10 -15.78 15.79
C PRO A 394 -7.72 -16.53 14.61
N LEU A 395 -9.04 -16.74 14.63
CA LEU A 395 -9.74 -17.41 13.54
C LEU A 395 -9.74 -16.59 12.24
N GLN A 396 -9.71 -15.26 12.32
CA GLN A 396 -9.67 -14.37 11.16
C GLN A 396 -8.36 -14.58 10.37
N LEU A 397 -7.24 -14.84 11.04
CA LEU A 397 -5.94 -15.06 10.38
C LEU A 397 -5.97 -16.25 9.42
N PHE A 398 -6.78 -17.27 9.73
CA PHE A 398 -6.91 -18.51 8.95
C PHE A 398 -8.19 -18.55 8.10
N ASN A 399 -8.98 -17.48 8.09
CA ASN A 399 -10.20 -17.44 7.30
C ASN A 399 -9.87 -17.40 5.81
N VAL A 400 -10.23 -18.46 5.10
CA VAL A 400 -9.94 -18.67 3.67
C VAL A 400 -10.95 -17.94 2.77
N PHE A 401 -12.18 -17.76 3.27
CA PHE A 401 -13.31 -17.21 2.54
C PHE A 401 -13.87 -15.94 3.19
N SER A 402 -13.00 -15.08 3.72
CA SER A 402 -13.47 -13.83 4.27
C SER A 402 -14.20 -13.03 3.20
N ASP A 403 -15.50 -12.92 3.34
CA ASP A 403 -16.25 -11.90 2.63
C ASP A 403 -15.70 -10.53 3.06
N TRP A 404 -15.44 -9.65 2.10
CA TRP A 404 -15.02 -8.27 2.31
C TRP A 404 -15.88 -7.51 3.34
N ARG A 405 -17.11 -7.98 3.59
CA ARG A 405 -18.10 -7.38 4.47
C ARG A 405 -18.12 -7.94 5.89
N GLY A 406 -17.26 -8.85 6.23
CA GLY A 406 -17.55 -9.74 7.34
C GLY A 406 -16.52 -9.93 8.42
N ALA A 407 -15.51 -9.09 8.60
CA ALA A 407 -14.52 -9.31 9.65
C ALA A 407 -14.51 -8.16 10.66
N SER A 408 -14.96 -8.37 11.89
CA SER A 408 -14.85 -7.38 12.95
C SER A 408 -13.43 -7.28 13.51
N GLN A 409 -12.96 -6.06 13.70
CA GLN A 409 -11.71 -5.77 14.42
C GLN A 409 -11.90 -5.78 15.94
N SER A 410 -13.11 -5.84 16.44
CA SER A 410 -13.36 -5.87 17.88
C SER A 410 -14.31 -6.98 18.27
N LEU A 411 -14.00 -7.64 19.39
CA LEU A 411 -14.89 -8.62 20.03
C LEU A 411 -16.28 -8.04 20.35
N SER A 412 -16.37 -6.72 20.56
CA SER A 412 -17.63 -6.04 20.86
C SER A 412 -18.53 -5.85 19.64
N ARG A 413 -17.96 -5.88 18.42
CA ARG A 413 -18.69 -5.72 17.15
C ARG A 413 -19.02 -7.06 16.48
N GLY A 414 -18.56 -8.17 17.04
CA GLY A 414 -18.71 -9.49 16.44
C GLY A 414 -17.74 -9.72 15.27
N LEU A 415 -18.10 -10.59 14.33
CA LEU A 415 -17.26 -10.92 13.15
C LEU A 415 -17.54 -10.01 11.94
N GLN A 416 -18.07 -8.81 12.15
CA GLN A 416 -18.41 -7.86 11.08
C GLN A 416 -17.34 -6.78 11.00
N ASP A 417 -16.51 -6.80 9.97
CA ASP A 417 -15.52 -5.76 9.73
C ASP A 417 -15.33 -5.43 8.25
N GLU A 418 -14.84 -4.22 8.01
CA GLU A 418 -14.64 -3.68 6.67
C GLU A 418 -13.40 -4.25 5.98
N ILE A 419 -12.43 -4.81 6.73
CA ILE A 419 -11.13 -5.25 6.19
C ILE A 419 -10.82 -6.69 6.63
N PRO A 420 -10.67 -7.64 5.69
CA PRO A 420 -10.30 -9.01 6.03
C PRO A 420 -8.85 -9.11 6.53
N LEU A 421 -8.68 -9.59 7.78
CA LEU A 421 -7.37 -9.76 8.43
C LEU A 421 -6.78 -11.17 8.21
N SER A 422 -6.94 -11.73 7.01
CA SER A 422 -6.51 -13.10 6.68
C SER A 422 -5.09 -13.15 6.11
N MET A 423 -4.35 -14.22 6.46
CA MET A 423 -3.10 -14.58 5.78
C MET A 423 -3.33 -15.09 4.36
N GLY A 424 -4.54 -15.57 4.07
CA GLY A 424 -4.88 -16.24 2.84
C GLY A 424 -4.45 -17.72 2.78
N VAL A 425 -5.01 -18.44 1.81
CA VAL A 425 -4.83 -19.90 1.62
C VAL A 425 -3.37 -20.27 1.45
N GLY A 426 -2.64 -19.56 0.59
CA GLY A 426 -1.26 -19.90 0.25
C GLY A 426 -0.32 -19.84 1.46
N ALA A 427 -0.41 -18.76 2.25
CA ALA A 427 0.39 -18.61 3.47
C ALA A 427 -0.02 -19.62 4.55
N THR A 428 -1.31 -19.92 4.69
CA THR A 428 -1.82 -20.94 5.63
C THR A 428 -1.27 -22.32 5.29
N ILE A 429 -1.33 -22.74 4.02
CA ILE A 429 -0.77 -24.02 3.56
C ILE A 429 0.75 -24.06 3.79
N ALA A 430 1.46 -22.96 3.47
CA ALA A 430 2.89 -22.87 3.69
C ALA A 430 3.26 -23.02 5.18
N LEU A 431 2.51 -22.37 6.07
CA LEU A 431 2.72 -22.47 7.52
C LEU A 431 2.53 -23.90 8.02
N ILE A 432 1.45 -24.59 7.58
CA ILE A 432 1.16 -25.97 7.93
C ILE A 432 2.28 -26.88 7.39
N ALA A 433 2.70 -26.70 6.13
CA ALA A 433 3.77 -27.47 5.53
C ALA A 433 5.12 -27.31 6.28
N CYS A 434 5.43 -26.06 6.70
CA CYS A 434 6.61 -25.81 7.54
C CYS A 434 6.51 -26.49 8.91
N ALA A 435 5.34 -26.46 9.56
CA ALA A 435 5.13 -27.14 10.83
C ALA A 435 5.35 -28.65 10.68
N ILE A 436 4.75 -29.27 9.66
CA ILE A 436 4.93 -30.71 9.37
C ILE A 436 6.41 -31.03 9.08
N TYR A 437 7.09 -30.19 8.30
CA TYR A 437 8.51 -30.36 8.00
C TYR A 437 9.35 -30.35 9.30
N PHE A 438 9.18 -29.38 10.19
CA PHE A 438 9.97 -29.31 11.43
C PHE A 438 9.65 -30.43 12.40
N ILE A 439 8.40 -30.91 12.46
CA ILE A 439 8.00 -32.05 13.30
C ILE A 439 8.66 -33.35 12.78
N ARG A 440 8.64 -33.61 11.45
CA ARG A 440 9.20 -34.82 10.84
C ARG A 440 10.73 -34.85 10.89
N ASN A 441 11.37 -33.71 10.61
CA ASN A 441 12.83 -33.64 10.53
C ASN A 441 13.53 -33.64 11.89
N LYS A 442 12.81 -33.40 12.97
CA LYS A 442 13.31 -33.67 14.32
C LYS A 442 13.68 -35.16 14.48
N ARG A 443 13.04 -36.05 13.70
CA ARG A 443 13.25 -37.53 13.73
C ARG A 443 14.27 -38.04 12.72
N ASN A 444 14.39 -37.47 11.54
CA ASN A 444 15.07 -38.10 10.39
C ASN A 444 16.40 -37.46 9.95
N GLY A 445 16.78 -36.31 10.53
CA GLY A 445 18.10 -35.69 10.25
C GLY A 445 18.28 -35.03 8.88
N ASP A 446 17.33 -35.14 7.95
CA ASP A 446 17.38 -34.48 6.64
C ASP A 446 17.15 -32.97 6.78
N ARG A 447 18.15 -32.19 6.37
CA ARG A 447 18.12 -30.72 6.55
C ARG A 447 18.14 -30.00 5.22
N ILE A 448 17.14 -29.18 4.97
CA ILE A 448 17.07 -28.30 3.80
C ILE A 448 17.65 -26.91 4.16
N GLY A 449 18.68 -26.48 3.42
CA GLY A 449 19.31 -25.19 3.60
C GLY A 449 19.89 -24.98 5.01
N ASP A 450 19.90 -23.74 5.49
CA ASP A 450 20.30 -23.43 6.87
C ASP A 450 19.14 -23.72 7.83
N HIS A 451 19.11 -24.94 8.34
CA HIS A 451 18.04 -25.43 9.23
C HIS A 451 17.83 -24.52 10.45
N LYS A 452 18.93 -24.03 11.04
CA LYS A 452 18.84 -23.16 12.21
C LYS A 452 18.13 -21.85 11.89
N PHE A 453 18.51 -21.22 10.80
CA PHE A 453 17.88 -19.95 10.37
C PHE A 453 16.41 -20.17 10.01
N ASN A 454 16.10 -21.22 9.25
CA ASN A 454 14.73 -21.55 8.87
C ASN A 454 13.83 -21.81 10.08
N LEU A 455 14.36 -22.53 11.11
CA LEU A 455 13.61 -22.76 12.35
C LEU A 455 13.39 -21.47 13.12
N GLN A 456 14.40 -20.59 13.19
CA GLN A 456 14.25 -19.27 13.82
C GLN A 456 13.21 -18.42 13.12
N MET A 457 13.18 -18.41 11.78
CA MET A 457 12.16 -17.71 11.01
C MET A 457 10.76 -18.28 11.26
N PHE A 458 10.63 -19.60 11.31
CA PHE A 458 9.35 -20.25 11.62
C PHE A 458 8.83 -19.88 13.01
N ILE A 459 9.68 -19.95 14.05
CA ILE A 459 9.32 -19.57 15.41
C ILE A 459 8.95 -18.08 15.47
N MET A 460 9.73 -17.22 14.80
CA MET A 460 9.43 -15.78 14.73
C MET A 460 8.08 -15.52 14.07
N THR A 461 7.77 -16.24 12.99
CA THR A 461 6.45 -16.15 12.33
C THR A 461 5.32 -16.51 13.31
N LEU A 462 5.45 -17.56 14.10
CA LEU A 462 4.44 -17.95 15.09
C LEU A 462 4.28 -16.87 16.19
N ILE A 463 5.40 -16.28 16.64
CA ILE A 463 5.38 -15.19 17.61
C ILE A 463 4.66 -13.96 17.04
N LEU A 464 4.99 -13.55 15.81
CA LEU A 464 4.38 -12.39 15.16
C LEU A 464 2.89 -12.64 14.87
N LEU A 465 2.49 -13.86 14.49
CA LEU A 465 1.08 -14.21 14.35
C LEU A 465 0.35 -14.14 15.69
N PHE A 466 0.94 -14.60 16.78
CA PHE A 466 0.36 -14.44 18.12
C PHE A 466 0.25 -12.96 18.51
N MET A 467 1.30 -12.16 18.26
CA MET A 467 1.29 -10.72 18.52
C MET A 467 0.25 -9.96 17.68
N SER A 468 -0.12 -10.43 16.50
CA SER A 468 -1.15 -9.79 15.68
C SER A 468 -2.58 -10.04 16.19
N THR A 469 -2.75 -10.89 17.22
CA THR A 469 -4.05 -11.20 17.78
C THR A 469 -4.36 -10.43 19.06
N TYR A 470 -5.64 -10.31 19.38
CA TYR A 470 -6.11 -9.72 20.65
C TYR A 470 -5.68 -10.53 21.90
N LEU A 471 -5.21 -11.78 21.73
CA LEU A 471 -4.71 -12.61 22.83
C LEU A 471 -3.35 -12.14 23.35
N PHE A 472 -2.61 -11.35 22.55
CA PHE A 472 -1.38 -10.74 22.98
C PHE A 472 -1.68 -9.51 23.86
N PRO A 473 -1.03 -9.35 25.03
CA PRO A 473 -1.40 -8.34 26.02
C PRO A 473 -0.91 -6.93 25.63
N TRP A 474 -1.45 -6.36 24.55
CA TRP A 474 -1.06 -5.06 24.03
C TRP A 474 -1.31 -3.92 25.03
N ASP A 475 -2.48 -3.91 25.68
CA ASP A 475 -2.80 -2.86 26.67
C ASP A 475 -1.84 -2.89 27.85
N TYR A 476 -1.46 -4.08 28.33
CA TYR A 476 -0.47 -4.21 29.39
C TYR A 476 0.89 -3.65 28.97
N LEU A 477 1.33 -3.93 27.74
CA LEU A 477 2.61 -3.39 27.23
C LEU A 477 2.54 -1.87 27.05
N ARG A 478 1.45 -1.34 26.50
CA ARG A 478 1.24 0.10 26.34
C ARG A 478 1.35 0.82 27.70
N ASP A 479 0.71 0.29 28.72
CA ASP A 479 0.60 0.94 30.02
C ASP A 479 1.91 0.84 30.83
N ASN A 480 2.69 -0.23 30.64
CA ASN A 480 3.90 -0.51 31.43
C ASN A 480 5.22 -0.29 30.69
N PHE A 481 5.20 -0.12 29.35
CA PHE A 481 6.41 0.03 28.55
C PHE A 481 6.29 1.25 27.62
N ALA A 482 6.87 2.38 28.03
CA ALA A 482 6.75 3.66 27.35
C ALA A 482 6.95 3.62 25.82
N PRO A 483 7.93 2.85 25.25
CA PRO A 483 8.07 2.75 23.77
C PRO A 483 6.89 2.07 23.05
N ALA A 484 6.02 1.36 23.74
CA ALA A 484 4.84 0.71 23.15
C ALA A 484 3.58 1.60 23.16
N ARG A 485 3.71 2.85 23.59
CA ARG A 485 2.59 3.81 23.58
C ARG A 485 2.35 4.46 22.21
N PHE A 486 3.33 4.36 21.31
CA PHE A 486 3.34 5.02 20.00
C PHE A 486 3.26 4.04 18.84
#